data_14e8ff4f55ddcacd5f24053e1f789491
#
_entry.id   14e8ff4f55ddcacd5f24053e1f789491
#
_cell.length_a   1.000
_cell.length_b   1.000
_cell.length_c   1.000
_cell.angle_alpha   90.00
_cell.angle_beta   90.00
_cell.angle_gamma   90.00
#
_symmetry.space_group_name_H-M   'P 1'
#
loop_
_entity.id
_entity.type
_entity.pdbx_description
1 polymer ?
#
loop_
_entity_poly.entity_id
_entity_poly.type
_entity_poly.pdbx_seq_one_letter_code
_entity_poly.pdbx_strand_id
1 'polypeptide(L)'
;EIYTLSLHDALPIYKIERVLLVGNGKHFCAGGDVKSVHLSGPFSKLKSEFFSKEYSLNLQIKKFPKPYLSIWQGVVMGGGVGLSIYGDYRIATESTKFAMPETSIGFFPDVGGSFFLSRLDNNIGKYLGLTGELIQSKDLINFGLATNFCPEDKIDKLITQYIIDGSVSNYETETSSSFSNAKLDFIKKNFSGDI
;
A
#
# COMPACT_ATOMS: atom_id res chain seq x y z
N GLU A 1 16.43 2.71 -6.27
CA GLU A 1 17.08 1.46 -5.86
C GLU A 1 16.12 0.71 -4.96
N ILE A 2 15.67 -0.46 -5.40
CA ILE A 2 14.87 -1.37 -4.57
C ILE A 2 15.88 -2.11 -3.72
N TYR A 3 16.02 -1.73 -2.45
CA TYR A 3 16.69 -2.57 -1.50
C TYR A 3 15.81 -3.79 -1.25
N THR A 4 16.19 -4.91 -1.85
CA THR A 4 15.61 -6.22 -1.51
C THR A 4 16.19 -6.60 -0.15
N LEU A 5 15.64 -6.08 0.93
CA LEU A 5 15.77 -6.70 2.24
C LEU A 5 15.08 -8.05 2.12
N SER A 6 15.85 -9.11 2.06
CA SER A 6 15.30 -10.44 2.23
C SER A 6 14.69 -10.50 3.62
N LEU A 7 13.35 -10.56 3.72
CA LEU A 7 12.67 -10.81 4.99
C LEU A 7 13.11 -12.15 5.63
N HIS A 8 13.71 -13.04 4.84
CA HIS A 8 14.39 -14.23 5.34
C HIS A 8 15.58 -13.88 6.25
N ASP A 9 16.29 -12.80 5.99
CA ASP A 9 17.40 -12.38 6.83
C ASP A 9 16.95 -11.70 8.13
N ALA A 10 15.72 -11.21 8.18
CA ALA A 10 15.11 -10.62 9.38
C ALA A 10 14.48 -11.67 10.33
N LEU A 11 14.14 -12.88 9.84
CA LEU A 11 13.52 -13.93 10.64
C LEU A 11 14.46 -14.58 11.68
N PRO A 12 15.75 -14.86 11.39
CA PRO A 12 16.67 -15.45 12.37
C PRO A 12 17.30 -14.43 13.33
N ILE A 13 17.10 -13.12 13.14
CA ILE A 13 17.70 -12.12 14.02
C ILE A 13 16.82 -11.98 15.25
N TYR A 14 17.12 -12.73 16.29
CA TYR A 14 16.42 -12.73 17.59
C TYR A 14 16.35 -11.36 18.27
N LYS A 15 17.13 -10.38 17.80
CA LYS A 15 17.17 -9.01 18.33
C LYS A 15 16.27 -8.01 17.61
N ILE A 16 15.70 -8.35 16.43
CA ILE A 16 14.75 -7.46 15.73
C ILE A 16 13.37 -7.65 16.35
N GLU A 17 12.83 -6.61 16.92
CA GLU A 17 11.51 -6.63 17.55
C GLU A 17 10.40 -6.18 16.58
N ARG A 18 10.72 -5.31 15.63
CA ARG A 18 9.76 -4.69 14.71
C ARG A 18 10.41 -4.23 13.41
N VAL A 19 9.60 -4.00 12.38
CA VAL A 19 10.03 -3.50 11.08
C VAL A 19 9.44 -2.13 10.83
N LEU A 20 10.26 -1.21 10.32
CA LEU A 20 9.84 0.09 9.80
C LEU A 20 10.24 0.18 8.33
N LEU A 21 9.26 0.42 7.46
CA LEU A 21 9.48 0.64 6.03
C LEU A 21 9.16 2.09 5.66
N VAL A 22 10.12 2.79 5.09
CA VAL A 22 10.00 4.17 4.61
C VAL A 22 10.54 4.30 3.18
N GLY A 23 9.96 5.19 2.39
CA GLY A 23 10.51 5.55 1.09
C GLY A 23 11.73 6.46 1.23
N ASN A 24 12.70 6.31 0.32
CA ASN A 24 13.83 7.22 0.25
C ASN A 24 13.47 8.42 -0.67
N GLY A 25 13.25 9.58 -0.08
CA GLY A 25 12.90 10.82 -0.79
C GLY A 25 11.41 11.19 -0.67
N LYS A 26 10.83 11.74 -1.76
CA LYS A 26 9.48 12.34 -1.73
C LYS A 26 8.34 11.32 -1.76
N HIS A 27 8.61 10.09 -2.16
CA HIS A 27 7.58 9.09 -2.42
C HIS A 27 7.92 7.77 -1.73
N PHE A 28 6.89 7.08 -1.27
CA PHE A 28 7.07 5.76 -0.69
C PHE A 28 7.48 4.73 -1.76
N CYS A 29 6.59 4.42 -2.69
CA CYS A 29 6.87 3.53 -3.81
C CYS A 29 5.76 3.62 -4.86
N ALA A 30 6.14 3.81 -6.12
CA ALA A 30 5.20 3.89 -7.25
C ALA A 30 4.94 2.54 -7.94
N GLY A 31 5.50 1.44 -7.42
CA GLY A 31 5.40 0.10 -7.99
C GLY A 31 6.73 -0.44 -8.52
N GLY A 32 6.66 -1.64 -9.09
CA GLY A 32 7.81 -2.31 -9.69
C GLY A 32 8.22 -1.74 -11.05
N ASP A 33 9.40 -2.09 -11.51
CA ASP A 33 9.91 -1.67 -12.84
C ASP A 33 9.25 -2.49 -13.97
N VAL A 34 7.94 -2.26 -14.16
CA VAL A 34 7.16 -2.91 -15.23
C VAL A 34 7.66 -2.55 -16.63
N LYS A 35 8.35 -1.40 -16.78
CA LYS A 35 8.96 -1.01 -18.04
C LYS A 35 10.08 -1.97 -18.44
N SER A 36 11.00 -2.27 -17.54
CA SER A 36 12.07 -3.25 -17.77
C SER A 36 11.50 -4.64 -18.01
N VAL A 37 10.45 -5.03 -17.25
CA VAL A 37 9.75 -6.30 -17.48
C VAL A 37 9.14 -6.36 -18.89
N HIS A 38 8.48 -5.28 -19.33
CA HIS A 38 7.90 -5.20 -20.68
C HIS A 38 8.97 -5.32 -21.78
N LEU A 39 10.06 -4.55 -21.64
CA LEU A 39 11.15 -4.50 -22.63
C LEU A 39 12.00 -5.77 -22.68
N SER A 40 11.95 -6.62 -21.66
CA SER A 40 12.75 -7.86 -21.61
C SER A 40 12.38 -8.91 -22.68
N GLY A 41 11.30 -8.69 -23.43
CA GLY A 41 10.83 -9.58 -24.48
C GLY A 41 9.93 -10.74 -24.01
N PRO A 42 9.25 -11.43 -24.96
CA PRO A 42 8.20 -12.41 -24.63
C PRO A 42 8.74 -13.69 -23.95
N PHE A 43 10.00 -14.06 -24.20
CA PHE A 43 10.61 -15.29 -23.67
C PHE A 43 11.56 -15.05 -22.48
N SER A 44 11.58 -13.84 -21.96
CA SER A 44 12.44 -13.50 -20.83
C SER A 44 11.98 -14.15 -19.52
N LYS A 45 12.91 -14.80 -18.83
CA LYS A 45 12.67 -15.30 -17.46
C LYS A 45 12.37 -14.18 -16.47
N LEU A 46 12.79 -12.93 -16.78
CA LEU A 46 12.54 -11.79 -15.92
C LEU A 46 11.05 -11.62 -15.60
N LYS A 47 10.15 -11.86 -16.54
CA LYS A 47 8.70 -11.74 -16.34
C LYS A 47 8.18 -12.70 -15.27
N SER A 48 8.48 -13.98 -15.39
CA SER A 48 8.01 -14.98 -14.43
C SER A 48 8.69 -14.84 -13.09
N GLU A 49 10.00 -14.52 -13.07
CA GLU A 49 10.76 -14.34 -11.83
C GLU A 49 10.33 -13.07 -11.08
N PHE A 50 10.06 -11.98 -11.79
CA PHE A 50 9.61 -10.72 -11.20
C PHE A 50 8.32 -10.92 -10.38
N PHE A 51 7.25 -11.35 -11.02
CA PHE A 51 5.96 -11.54 -10.37
C PHE A 51 6.00 -12.63 -9.30
N SER A 52 6.72 -13.74 -9.57
CA SER A 52 6.86 -14.82 -8.58
C SER A 52 7.55 -14.34 -7.30
N LYS A 53 8.62 -13.54 -7.41
CA LYS A 53 9.33 -12.97 -6.26
C LYS A 53 8.48 -11.93 -5.53
N GLU A 54 7.81 -11.05 -6.29
CA GLU A 54 6.94 -10.01 -5.73
C GLU A 54 5.80 -10.61 -4.92
N TYR A 55 5.06 -11.57 -5.48
CA TYR A 55 3.94 -12.19 -4.76
C TYR A 55 4.41 -13.06 -3.58
N SER A 56 5.56 -13.71 -3.71
CA SER A 56 6.17 -14.43 -2.59
C SER A 56 6.53 -13.49 -1.44
N LEU A 57 7.06 -12.31 -1.76
CA LEU A 57 7.37 -11.26 -0.77
C LEU A 57 6.10 -10.72 -0.12
N ASN A 58 5.05 -10.44 -0.89
CA ASN A 58 3.76 -9.99 -0.33
C ASN A 58 3.19 -11.01 0.65
N LEU A 59 3.29 -12.31 0.33
CA LEU A 59 2.86 -13.38 1.23
C LEU A 59 3.71 -13.46 2.50
N GLN A 60 5.02 -13.23 2.39
CA GLN A 60 5.92 -13.18 3.54
C GLN A 60 5.57 -11.99 4.45
N ILE A 61 5.33 -10.80 3.89
CA ILE A 61 4.88 -9.63 4.67
C ILE A 61 3.58 -9.94 5.39
N LYS A 62 2.60 -10.53 4.69
CA LYS A 62 1.31 -10.92 5.28
C LYS A 62 1.45 -11.90 6.45
N LYS A 63 2.44 -12.77 6.42
CA LYS A 63 2.72 -13.78 7.45
C LYS A 63 3.79 -13.36 8.45
N PHE A 64 4.31 -12.14 8.32
CA PHE A 64 5.43 -11.70 9.15
C PHE A 64 5.00 -11.62 10.62
N PRO A 65 5.73 -12.29 11.54
CA PRO A 65 5.27 -12.49 12.92
C PRO A 65 5.58 -11.32 13.87
N LYS A 66 6.19 -10.24 13.37
CA LYS A 66 6.59 -9.08 14.18
C LYS A 66 5.89 -7.83 13.65
N PRO A 67 5.69 -6.80 14.49
CA PRO A 67 5.07 -5.55 14.06
C PRO A 67 5.75 -4.95 12.83
N TYR A 68 4.95 -4.63 11.83
CA TYR A 68 5.38 -4.07 10.56
C TYR A 68 4.68 -2.74 10.32
N LEU A 69 5.44 -1.66 10.29
CA LEU A 69 4.95 -0.30 10.05
C LEU A 69 5.49 0.23 8.72
N SER A 70 4.63 0.86 7.94
CA SER A 70 5.01 1.57 6.71
C SER A 70 4.52 3.01 6.75
N ILE A 71 5.37 3.96 6.29
CA ILE A 71 5.03 5.37 6.19
C ILE A 71 4.74 5.71 4.74
N TRP A 72 3.49 6.05 4.46
CA TRP A 72 2.97 6.34 3.13
C TRP A 72 3.11 7.81 2.77
N GLN A 73 4.33 8.26 2.57
CA GLN A 73 4.61 9.62 2.13
C GLN A 73 4.58 9.70 0.60
N GLY A 74 3.87 10.69 0.05
CA GLY A 74 3.74 10.86 -1.40
C GLY A 74 3.06 9.68 -2.10
N VAL A 75 3.63 9.17 -3.19
CA VAL A 75 3.02 8.12 -4.02
C VAL A 75 3.16 6.73 -3.40
N VAL A 76 2.03 6.00 -3.37
CA VAL A 76 1.89 4.60 -2.93
C VAL A 76 1.02 3.89 -3.95
N MET A 77 1.61 3.19 -4.92
CA MET A 77 0.87 2.60 -6.04
C MET A 77 1.39 1.21 -6.41
N GLY A 78 0.51 0.37 -6.93
CA GLY A 78 0.84 -0.94 -7.47
C GLY A 78 1.68 -1.80 -6.53
N GLY A 79 2.85 -2.25 -6.95
CA GLY A 79 3.80 -3.01 -6.12
C GLY A 79 4.16 -2.30 -4.80
N GLY A 80 4.14 -0.97 -4.75
CA GLY A 80 4.33 -0.20 -3.51
C GLY A 80 3.22 -0.46 -2.49
N VAL A 81 1.99 -0.66 -2.95
CA VAL A 81 0.89 -1.11 -2.08
C VAL A 81 1.19 -2.52 -1.56
N GLY A 82 1.64 -3.44 -2.43
CA GLY A 82 1.99 -4.80 -2.05
C GLY A 82 3.05 -4.90 -0.96
N LEU A 83 4.00 -3.97 -0.91
CA LEU A 83 5.04 -3.90 0.12
C LEU A 83 4.53 -3.48 1.50
N SER A 84 3.32 -2.95 1.62
CA SER A 84 2.89 -2.26 2.83
C SER A 84 1.48 -2.59 3.32
N ILE A 85 0.55 -2.90 2.42
CA ILE A 85 -0.88 -3.07 2.73
C ILE A 85 -1.16 -4.17 3.78
N TYR A 86 -0.28 -5.15 3.88
CA TYR A 86 -0.39 -6.27 4.81
C TYR A 86 0.27 -6.02 6.17
N GLY A 87 0.97 -4.90 6.33
CA GLY A 87 1.57 -4.52 7.62
C GLY A 87 0.54 -4.12 8.66
N ASP A 88 0.94 -4.14 9.94
CA ASP A 88 0.06 -3.80 11.05
C ASP A 88 -0.30 -2.30 11.05
N TYR A 89 0.68 -1.46 10.70
CA TYR A 89 0.52 0.00 10.68
C TYR A 89 0.86 0.57 9.31
N ARG A 90 -0.10 1.29 8.73
CA ARG A 90 0.02 2.01 7.46
C ARG A 90 -0.29 3.48 7.75
N ILE A 91 0.77 4.29 7.78
CA ILE A 91 0.69 5.67 8.20
C ILE A 91 0.52 6.57 6.98
N ALA A 92 -0.66 7.14 6.81
CA ALA A 92 -0.89 8.15 5.77
C ALA A 92 -0.41 9.53 6.25
N THR A 93 0.03 10.36 5.30
CA THR A 93 0.40 11.77 5.50
C THR A 93 -0.44 12.68 4.62
N GLU A 94 -0.30 14.00 4.73
CA GLU A 94 -0.99 14.97 3.86
C GLU A 94 -0.67 14.74 2.37
N SER A 95 0.56 14.34 2.06
CA SER A 95 1.00 14.12 0.68
C SER A 95 0.63 12.77 0.11
N THR A 96 0.07 11.84 0.91
CA THR A 96 -0.23 10.48 0.47
C THR A 96 -1.18 10.46 -0.72
N LYS A 97 -0.74 9.77 -1.77
CA LYS A 97 -1.48 9.54 -3.02
C LYS A 97 -1.46 8.04 -3.32
N PHE A 98 -2.57 7.39 -3.05
CA PHE A 98 -2.73 5.95 -3.23
C PHE A 98 -3.56 5.65 -4.47
N ALA A 99 -3.14 4.65 -5.25
CA ALA A 99 -3.95 4.05 -6.30
C ALA A 99 -3.51 2.62 -6.61
N MET A 100 -4.43 1.84 -7.20
CA MET A 100 -4.13 0.61 -7.93
C MET A 100 -4.40 0.88 -9.42
N PRO A 101 -3.44 1.49 -10.16
CA PRO A 101 -3.68 2.04 -11.50
C PRO A 101 -3.46 1.02 -12.63
N GLU A 102 -3.36 -0.27 -12.30
CA GLU A 102 -2.98 -1.34 -13.23
C GLU A 102 -3.91 -1.43 -14.45
N THR A 103 -5.19 -1.13 -14.28
CA THR A 103 -6.18 -1.12 -15.39
C THR A 103 -5.83 -0.11 -16.48
N SER A 104 -5.14 0.99 -16.15
CA SER A 104 -4.70 1.99 -17.13
C SER A 104 -3.64 1.48 -18.11
N ILE A 105 -2.96 0.39 -17.78
CA ILE A 105 -1.97 -0.28 -18.62
C ILE A 105 -2.46 -1.66 -19.13
N GLY A 106 -3.77 -1.93 -19.03
CA GLY A 106 -4.35 -3.19 -19.48
C GLY A 106 -4.04 -4.39 -18.58
N PHE A 107 -3.74 -4.14 -17.31
CA PHE A 107 -3.51 -5.16 -16.30
C PHE A 107 -4.62 -5.10 -15.24
N PHE A 108 -4.53 -5.88 -14.20
CA PHE A 108 -5.48 -5.89 -13.07
C PHE A 108 -4.73 -5.56 -11.78
N PRO A 109 -5.40 -5.05 -10.74
CA PRO A 109 -4.82 -4.88 -9.42
C PRO A 109 -4.29 -6.21 -8.89
N ASP A 110 -2.98 -6.40 -8.97
CA ASP A 110 -2.26 -7.57 -8.49
C ASP A 110 -1.81 -7.41 -7.02
N VAL A 111 -0.67 -7.91 -6.61
CA VAL A 111 -0.12 -7.87 -5.25
C VAL A 111 -1.14 -8.16 -4.14
N GLY A 112 -2.13 -8.99 -4.45
CA GLY A 112 -3.25 -9.32 -3.57
C GLY A 112 -4.38 -8.29 -3.55
N GLY A 113 -4.49 -7.44 -4.58
CA GLY A 113 -5.56 -6.45 -4.73
C GLY A 113 -6.94 -7.06 -4.57
N SER A 114 -7.21 -8.21 -5.17
CA SER A 114 -8.48 -8.92 -4.99
C SER A 114 -8.78 -9.28 -3.53
N PHE A 115 -7.76 -9.50 -2.70
CA PHE A 115 -7.94 -9.80 -1.28
C PHE A 115 -8.32 -8.55 -0.47
N PHE A 116 -7.54 -7.46 -0.56
CA PHE A 116 -7.81 -6.30 0.29
C PHE A 116 -8.92 -5.40 -0.27
N LEU A 117 -9.03 -5.23 -1.60
CA LEU A 117 -10.10 -4.44 -2.20
C LEU A 117 -11.47 -5.06 -1.99
N SER A 118 -11.60 -6.40 -2.11
CA SER A 118 -12.90 -7.07 -1.91
C SER A 118 -13.46 -6.95 -0.48
N ARG A 119 -12.65 -6.50 0.48
CA ARG A 119 -13.01 -6.31 1.88
C ARG A 119 -13.38 -4.88 2.24
N LEU A 120 -13.29 -3.96 1.29
CA LEU A 120 -13.74 -2.58 1.48
C LEU A 120 -15.26 -2.50 1.37
N ASP A 121 -15.87 -1.78 2.30
CA ASP A 121 -17.32 -1.61 2.34
C ASP A 121 -17.88 -0.87 1.12
N ASN A 122 -19.18 -1.01 0.91
CA ASN A 122 -19.96 -0.25 -0.07
C ASN A 122 -19.45 -0.31 -1.52
N ASN A 123 -18.80 -1.43 -1.91
CA ASN A 123 -18.24 -1.65 -3.25
C ASN A 123 -17.08 -0.69 -3.62
N ILE A 124 -16.54 0.05 -2.67
CA ILE A 124 -15.39 0.95 -2.87
C ILE A 124 -14.22 0.20 -3.50
N GLY A 125 -13.94 -1.02 -3.04
CA GLY A 125 -12.84 -1.79 -3.60
C GLY A 125 -13.02 -2.16 -5.07
N LYS A 126 -14.22 -2.54 -5.49
CA LYS A 126 -14.52 -2.79 -6.92
C LYS A 126 -14.33 -1.51 -7.73
N TYR A 127 -14.85 -0.39 -7.21
CA TYR A 127 -14.70 0.90 -7.86
C TYR A 127 -13.22 1.28 -8.04
N LEU A 128 -12.43 1.24 -6.96
CA LEU A 128 -11.01 1.58 -7.01
C LEU A 128 -10.21 0.63 -7.91
N GLY A 129 -10.49 -0.67 -7.85
CA GLY A 129 -9.81 -1.67 -8.67
C GLY A 129 -10.10 -1.55 -10.16
N LEU A 130 -11.32 -1.14 -10.55
CA LEU A 130 -11.71 -0.97 -11.95
C LEU A 130 -11.30 0.38 -12.53
N THR A 131 -11.34 1.44 -11.72
CA THR A 131 -11.06 2.81 -12.20
C THR A 131 -9.61 3.22 -12.04
N GLY A 132 -8.87 2.61 -11.11
CA GLY A 132 -7.54 3.07 -10.73
C GLY A 132 -7.54 4.47 -10.10
N GLU A 133 -8.68 4.92 -9.56
CA GLU A 133 -8.80 6.27 -9.01
C GLU A 133 -7.82 6.51 -7.88
N LEU A 134 -7.19 7.69 -7.92
CA LEU A 134 -6.28 8.16 -6.90
C LEU A 134 -7.08 8.68 -5.70
N ILE A 135 -6.75 8.18 -4.51
CA ILE A 135 -7.34 8.61 -3.25
C ILE A 135 -6.28 9.17 -2.29
N GLN A 136 -6.71 10.00 -1.36
CA GLN A 136 -5.84 10.73 -0.43
C GLN A 136 -6.14 10.37 1.03
N SER A 137 -5.35 10.92 1.93
CA SER A 137 -5.26 10.57 3.35
C SER A 137 -6.60 10.38 4.06
N LYS A 138 -7.56 11.30 3.90
CA LYS A 138 -8.85 11.21 4.57
C LYS A 138 -9.65 9.98 4.12
N ASP A 139 -9.67 9.76 2.81
CA ASP A 139 -10.39 8.63 2.22
C ASP A 139 -9.68 7.30 2.54
N LEU A 140 -8.35 7.30 2.63
CA LEU A 140 -7.58 6.12 3.06
C LEU A 140 -7.94 5.68 4.47
N ILE A 141 -8.10 6.63 5.38
CA ILE A 141 -8.55 6.36 6.76
C ILE A 141 -10.02 5.90 6.76
N ASN A 142 -10.89 6.62 6.06
CA ASN A 142 -12.33 6.32 6.02
C ASN A 142 -12.60 4.92 5.44
N PHE A 143 -11.81 4.46 4.47
CA PHE A 143 -11.95 3.14 3.84
C PHE A 143 -11.13 2.05 4.53
N GLY A 144 -10.37 2.37 5.57
CA GLY A 144 -9.54 1.39 6.30
C GLY A 144 -8.31 0.91 5.54
N LEU A 145 -7.92 1.58 4.46
CA LEU A 145 -6.69 1.30 3.72
C LEU A 145 -5.46 1.76 4.51
N ALA A 146 -5.47 2.95 5.07
CA ALA A 146 -4.51 3.38 6.08
C ALA A 146 -5.06 3.12 7.49
N THR A 147 -4.18 2.81 8.44
CA THR A 147 -4.54 2.59 9.84
C THR A 147 -4.49 3.86 10.68
N ASN A 148 -3.53 4.74 10.36
CA ASN A 148 -3.25 5.94 11.11
C ASN A 148 -2.92 7.09 10.16
N PHE A 149 -3.16 8.31 10.61
CA PHE A 149 -2.68 9.53 9.99
C PHE A 149 -1.61 10.17 10.86
N CYS A 150 -0.55 10.69 10.22
CA CYS A 150 0.48 11.47 10.90
C CYS A 150 0.88 12.65 10.01
N PRO A 151 0.81 13.90 10.52
CA PRO A 151 1.36 15.06 9.82
C PRO A 151 2.84 14.88 9.48
N GLU A 152 3.27 15.35 8.32
CA GLU A 152 4.65 15.15 7.86
C GLU A 152 5.69 15.75 8.80
N ASP A 153 5.38 16.88 9.44
CA ASP A 153 6.24 17.52 10.44
C ASP A 153 6.40 16.70 11.73
N LYS A 154 5.58 15.67 11.94
CA LYS A 154 5.62 14.79 13.12
C LYS A 154 6.14 13.38 12.82
N ILE A 155 6.46 13.08 11.57
CA ILE A 155 6.92 11.74 11.15
C ILE A 155 8.19 11.31 11.89
N ASP A 156 9.18 12.18 12.03
CA ASP A 156 10.42 11.85 12.75
C ASP A 156 10.18 11.50 14.21
N LYS A 157 9.23 12.20 14.85
CA LYS A 157 8.81 11.89 16.22
C LYS A 157 8.11 10.52 16.29
N LEU A 158 7.22 10.23 15.35
CA LEU A 158 6.54 8.93 15.26
C LEU A 158 7.54 7.80 15.05
N ILE A 159 8.48 7.96 14.13
CA ILE A 159 9.57 6.99 13.87
C ILE A 159 10.35 6.72 15.14
N THR A 160 10.81 7.79 15.81
CA THR A 160 11.59 7.69 17.04
C THR A 160 10.82 6.92 18.12
N GLN A 161 9.54 7.24 18.33
CA GLN A 161 8.70 6.59 19.31
C GLN A 161 8.47 5.10 18.95
N TYR A 162 8.17 4.81 17.68
CA TYR A 162 8.01 3.42 17.22
C TYR A 162 9.27 2.59 17.42
N ILE A 163 10.47 3.15 17.18
CA ILE A 163 11.74 2.47 17.42
C ILE A 163 11.96 2.19 18.91
N ILE A 164 11.63 3.12 19.79
CA ILE A 164 11.88 3.01 21.24
C ILE A 164 10.94 1.97 21.88
N ASP A 165 9.64 2.11 21.71
CA ASP A 165 8.64 1.35 22.47
C ASP A 165 7.57 0.67 21.61
N GLY A 166 7.57 0.86 20.27
CA GLY A 166 6.60 0.29 19.36
C GLY A 166 5.26 1.02 19.32
N SER A 167 5.10 2.12 20.02
CA SER A 167 3.85 2.87 20.02
C SER A 167 3.69 3.67 18.71
N VAL A 168 2.43 3.82 18.30
CA VAL A 168 2.06 4.52 17.06
C VAL A 168 1.01 5.57 17.39
N SER A 169 1.39 6.83 17.29
CA SER A 169 0.46 7.94 17.43
C SER A 169 -0.50 8.02 16.25
N ASN A 170 -1.74 8.45 16.52
CA ASN A 170 -2.73 8.75 15.49
C ASN A 170 -3.18 10.19 15.64
N TYR A 171 -3.21 10.93 14.55
CA TYR A 171 -3.63 12.32 14.49
C TYR A 171 -4.89 12.43 13.65
N GLU A 172 -5.70 13.45 13.89
CA GLU A 172 -6.81 13.78 13.01
C GLU A 172 -6.28 14.40 11.71
N THR A 173 -6.85 13.98 10.57
CA THR A 173 -6.51 14.58 9.28
C THR A 173 -7.39 15.80 9.03
N GLU A 174 -6.78 16.92 8.66
CA GLU A 174 -7.45 18.16 8.28
C GLU A 174 -7.91 18.15 6.81
N THR A 175 -7.48 17.15 6.02
CA THR A 175 -7.89 17.05 4.62
C THR A 175 -9.36 16.69 4.50
N SER A 176 -10.04 17.23 3.50
CA SER A 176 -11.42 16.86 3.18
C SER A 176 -11.48 15.54 2.38
N SER A 177 -12.58 14.80 2.51
CA SER A 177 -12.86 13.66 1.64
C SER A 177 -13.14 14.12 0.21
N SER A 178 -12.59 13.43 -0.78
CA SER A 178 -12.93 13.60 -2.19
C SER A 178 -14.20 12.83 -2.60
N PHE A 179 -14.74 12.01 -1.71
CA PHE A 179 -15.93 11.21 -1.92
C PHE A 179 -17.15 11.88 -1.25
N SER A 180 -17.93 12.62 -2.05
CA SER A 180 -19.21 13.14 -1.62
C SER A 180 -20.21 12.00 -1.35
N ASN A 181 -21.24 12.25 -0.55
CA ASN A 181 -22.31 11.27 -0.33
C ASN A 181 -22.94 10.81 -1.64
N ALA A 182 -23.16 11.70 -2.59
CA ALA A 182 -23.69 11.35 -3.91
C ALA A 182 -22.79 10.38 -4.68
N LYS A 183 -21.44 10.56 -4.59
CA LYS A 183 -20.49 9.66 -5.21
C LYS A 183 -20.48 8.30 -4.52
N LEU A 184 -20.53 8.26 -3.19
CA LEU A 184 -20.63 7.01 -2.43
C LEU A 184 -21.91 6.23 -2.76
N ASP A 185 -23.04 6.91 -2.84
CA ASP A 185 -24.33 6.30 -3.23
C ASP A 185 -24.29 5.77 -4.67
N PHE A 186 -23.69 6.53 -5.59
CA PHE A 186 -23.46 6.08 -6.97
C PHE A 186 -22.61 4.79 -7.01
N ILE A 187 -21.50 4.75 -6.28
CA ILE A 187 -20.62 3.57 -6.23
C ILE A 187 -21.37 2.37 -5.66
N LYS A 188 -22.02 2.55 -4.52
CA LYS A 188 -22.80 1.49 -3.86
C LYS A 188 -23.83 0.88 -4.79
N LYS A 189 -24.52 1.72 -5.58
CA LYS A 189 -25.58 1.29 -6.50
C LYS A 189 -25.03 0.60 -7.75
N ASN A 190 -23.99 1.16 -8.37
CA ASN A 190 -23.58 0.76 -9.72
C ASN A 190 -22.44 -0.29 -9.73
N PHE A 191 -21.78 -0.52 -8.59
CA PHE A 191 -20.73 -1.54 -8.45
C PHE A 191 -21.18 -2.75 -7.60
N SER A 192 -22.49 -2.90 -7.38
CA SER A 192 -23.09 -3.95 -6.54
C SER A 192 -23.22 -5.32 -7.22
N GLY A 193 -23.07 -5.42 -8.54
CA GLY A 193 -23.20 -6.68 -9.27
C GLY A 193 -22.08 -7.68 -8.95
N ASP A 194 -22.37 -8.98 -9.13
CA ASP A 194 -21.35 -10.01 -9.18
C ASP A 194 -20.52 -9.84 -10.45
N ILE A 195 -19.20 -9.99 -10.34
CA ILE A 195 -18.26 -9.96 -11.47
C ILE A 195 -18.05 -11.38 -11.96
#